data_1758877293bdae265bf36e83cbeb7dcc
#
_entry.id   1758877293bdae265bf36e83cbeb7dcc
#
_cell.length_a   1.000
_cell.length_b   1.000
_cell.length_c   1.000
_cell.angle_alpha   90.00
_cell.angle_beta   90.00
_cell.angle_gamma   90.00
#
_symmetry.space_group_name_H-M   'P 1'
#
loop_
_entity.id
_entity.type
_entity.pdbx_description
1 polymer ?
#
loop_
_entity_poly.entity_id
_entity_poly.type
_entity_poly.pdbx_seq_one_letter_code
_entity_poly.pdbx_strand_id
1 'polypeptide(L)'
;MNRQWLDSPAALREQPAIASSRWLRVRSWEVCMQTPNPQSPSHPLEPFFQQMVRNSYEGKLGLHDPDVTTYVAHLLCEFSQSDKLYKVRDEVGRPIEELTDMMLASDPVHGSAPNFDAERALRKHIGDYALFTAGMYPEASSSVRRHRRHQPSLGELIQAGKQSYFIVSQFNLFEYEQEAPLFARLSDSFERCILGLTLVREEMGPRKPLMLPPQVN
;
A
#
# COMPACT_ATOMS: atom_id res chain seq x y z
N MET A 1 -51.74 -29.17 -44.79
CA MET A 1 -52.97 -28.38 -44.56
C MET A 1 -52.84 -27.70 -43.21
N ASN A 2 -52.95 -26.36 -43.31
CA ASN A 2 -53.16 -25.32 -42.27
C ASN A 2 -52.09 -25.15 -41.21
N ARG A 3 -51.26 -24.14 -41.27
CA ARG A 3 -51.36 -22.65 -41.20
C ARG A 3 -52.06 -22.15 -39.96
N GLN A 4 -51.31 -21.23 -39.33
CA GLN A 4 -51.77 -20.17 -38.41
C GLN A 4 -51.74 -20.50 -36.91
N TRP A 5 -50.77 -19.87 -36.26
CA TRP A 5 -51.04 -18.90 -35.23
C TRP A 5 -49.87 -17.89 -35.20
N LEU A 6 -50.10 -16.82 -35.89
CA LEU A 6 -49.41 -15.53 -35.74
C LEU A 6 -50.15 -14.77 -34.62
N ASP A 7 -49.39 -13.95 -33.96
CA ASP A 7 -49.81 -12.77 -33.18
C ASP A 7 -50.40 -12.97 -31.81
N SER A 8 -49.57 -12.71 -30.81
CA SER A 8 -49.96 -11.82 -29.71
C SER A 8 -48.73 -11.17 -29.06
N PRO A 9 -48.62 -9.84 -29.15
CA PRO A 9 -47.63 -9.07 -28.43
C PRO A 9 -48.18 -8.72 -27.03
N ALA A 10 -47.32 -8.48 -26.10
CA ALA A 10 -47.58 -7.87 -24.81
C ALA A 10 -47.57 -8.79 -23.59
N ALA A 11 -46.38 -8.92 -23.07
CA ALA A 11 -46.15 -8.82 -21.64
C ALA A 11 -44.67 -8.44 -21.39
N LEU A 12 -44.33 -7.20 -21.71
CA LEU A 12 -43.23 -6.50 -21.04
C LEU A 12 -43.61 -6.41 -19.57
N ARG A 13 -43.25 -7.42 -18.79
CA ARG A 13 -43.18 -7.29 -17.34
C ARG A 13 -42.02 -6.36 -17.06
N GLU A 14 -42.33 -5.16 -16.69
CA GLU A 14 -41.50 -4.21 -16.01
C GLU A 14 -40.85 -4.95 -14.83
N GLN A 15 -39.58 -5.24 -14.95
CA GLN A 15 -38.76 -5.55 -13.79
C GLN A 15 -38.65 -4.26 -12.99
N PRO A 16 -38.95 -4.27 -11.70
CA PRO A 16 -38.72 -3.09 -10.87
C PRO A 16 -37.21 -2.79 -10.94
N ALA A 17 -36.89 -1.57 -11.35
CA ALA A 17 -35.59 -0.99 -11.22
C ALA A 17 -35.13 -1.12 -9.77
N ILE A 18 -34.33 -2.12 -9.48
CA ILE A 18 -33.59 -2.19 -8.23
C ILE A 18 -32.65 -0.99 -8.29
N ALA A 19 -33.04 0.02 -7.55
CA ALA A 19 -32.31 1.27 -7.43
C ALA A 19 -30.86 0.98 -7.09
N SER A 20 -30.03 1.13 -8.08
CA SER A 20 -28.58 1.12 -8.02
C SER A 20 -28.08 2.41 -7.36
N SER A 21 -28.37 2.60 -6.09
CA SER A 21 -27.89 3.75 -5.32
C SER A 21 -26.74 3.40 -4.35
N ARG A 22 -26.15 2.21 -4.49
CA ARG A 22 -25.06 1.76 -3.59
C ARG A 22 -23.66 1.80 -4.19
N TRP A 23 -23.53 2.10 -5.49
CA TRP A 23 -22.26 2.01 -6.21
C TRP A 23 -21.54 3.36 -6.40
N LEU A 24 -22.05 4.45 -5.84
CA LEU A 24 -21.51 5.80 -6.07
C LEU A 24 -20.53 6.29 -5.00
N ARG A 25 -19.95 5.42 -4.18
CA ARG A 25 -19.05 5.86 -3.10
C ARG A 25 -17.69 5.19 -3.04
N VAL A 26 -17.17 4.70 -4.16
CA VAL A 26 -15.81 4.16 -4.23
C VAL A 26 -14.93 5.09 -5.08
N ARG A 27 -14.79 6.36 -4.64
CA ARG A 27 -13.83 7.30 -5.27
C ARG A 27 -12.54 7.47 -4.46
N SER A 28 -12.41 6.82 -3.31
CA SER A 28 -11.20 6.97 -2.46
C SER A 28 -10.00 6.16 -2.93
N TRP A 29 -10.19 5.11 -3.69
CA TRP A 29 -9.10 4.25 -4.15
C TRP A 29 -8.42 4.75 -5.44
N GLU A 30 -9.11 5.53 -6.26
CA GLU A 30 -8.52 6.17 -7.46
C GLU A 30 -7.31 7.05 -7.13
N VAL A 31 -7.24 7.58 -5.92
CA VAL A 31 -6.09 8.36 -5.43
C VAL A 31 -4.84 7.49 -5.19
N CYS A 32 -5.00 6.18 -5.01
CA CYS A 32 -3.89 5.25 -4.83
C CYS A 32 -3.19 4.86 -6.15
N MET A 33 -3.84 5.09 -7.30
CA MET A 33 -3.34 4.66 -8.61
C MET A 33 -2.50 5.68 -9.35
N GLN A 34 -2.26 6.84 -8.78
CA GLN A 34 -1.36 7.80 -9.43
C GLN A 34 0.06 7.26 -9.32
N THR A 35 0.52 6.60 -10.38
CA THR A 35 1.94 6.49 -10.68
C THR A 35 2.52 7.90 -10.61
N PRO A 36 3.73 8.10 -10.06
CA PRO A 36 4.35 9.41 -10.02
C PRO A 36 4.38 9.98 -11.44
N ASN A 37 3.53 10.99 -11.69
CA ASN A 37 3.61 11.73 -12.94
C ASN A 37 4.97 12.41 -12.96
N PRO A 38 5.83 12.18 -13.96
CA PRO A 38 7.14 12.81 -14.04
C PRO A 38 7.10 14.34 -14.11
N GLN A 39 5.89 14.92 -14.18
CA GLN A 39 5.65 16.37 -14.16
C GLN A 39 5.04 16.88 -12.83
N SER A 40 4.86 16.03 -11.82
CA SER A 40 4.52 16.50 -10.49
C SER A 40 5.70 17.28 -9.92
N PRO A 41 5.48 18.45 -9.28
CA PRO A 41 6.57 19.18 -8.63
C PRO A 41 7.25 18.24 -7.63
N SER A 42 8.56 18.03 -7.78
CA SER A 42 9.34 17.17 -6.91
C SER A 42 9.12 17.61 -5.46
N HIS A 43 8.87 16.64 -4.57
CA HIS A 43 8.67 16.94 -3.16
C HIS A 43 9.94 17.65 -2.62
N PRO A 44 9.83 18.73 -1.84
CA PRO A 44 11.00 19.50 -1.38
C PRO A 44 12.05 18.66 -0.65
N LEU A 45 11.65 17.56 -0.02
CA LEU A 45 12.53 16.62 0.70
C LEU A 45 13.07 15.49 -0.18
N GLU A 46 12.67 15.41 -1.44
CA GLU A 46 13.06 14.30 -2.31
C GLU A 46 14.58 14.21 -2.53
N PRO A 47 15.32 15.30 -2.88
CA PRO A 47 16.77 15.24 -3.02
C PRO A 47 17.47 14.85 -1.72
N PHE A 48 16.95 15.29 -0.58
CA PHE A 48 17.47 14.95 0.73
C PHE A 48 17.33 13.46 1.02
N PHE A 49 16.14 12.88 0.84
CA PHE A 49 15.94 11.44 1.06
C PHE A 49 16.69 10.60 0.05
N GLN A 50 16.75 11.01 -1.24
CA GLN A 50 17.55 10.31 -2.25
C GLN A 50 19.01 10.21 -1.85
N GLN A 51 19.60 11.31 -1.35
CA GLN A 51 20.99 11.30 -0.92
C GLN A 51 21.20 10.39 0.30
N MET A 52 20.32 10.45 1.29
CA MET A 52 20.43 9.64 2.51
C MET A 52 20.27 8.15 2.23
N VAL A 53 19.26 7.78 1.43
CA VAL A 53 19.03 6.39 1.06
C VAL A 53 20.20 5.86 0.26
N ARG A 54 20.70 6.62 -0.73
CA ARG A 54 21.87 6.22 -1.51
C ARG A 54 23.11 5.98 -0.62
N ASN A 55 23.41 6.90 0.28
CA ASN A 55 24.55 6.75 1.19
C ASN A 55 24.42 5.49 2.06
N SER A 56 23.22 5.21 2.56
CA SER A 56 22.97 4.06 3.43
C SER A 56 22.96 2.74 2.66
N TYR A 57 22.27 2.68 1.52
CA TYR A 57 22.09 1.45 0.74
C TYR A 57 23.36 1.09 -0.05
N GLU A 58 23.86 2.01 -0.85
CA GLU A 58 25.04 1.75 -1.67
C GLU A 58 26.34 1.83 -0.83
N GLY A 59 26.47 2.90 -0.02
CA GLY A 59 27.68 3.18 0.72
C GLY A 59 27.95 2.26 1.91
N LYS A 60 26.90 1.96 2.70
CA LYS A 60 27.06 1.17 3.94
C LYS A 60 26.67 -0.30 3.77
N LEU A 61 25.60 -0.61 2.99
CA LEU A 61 25.10 -1.98 2.81
C LEU A 61 25.61 -2.66 1.53
N GLY A 62 26.20 -1.93 0.60
CA GLY A 62 26.60 -2.47 -0.70
C GLY A 62 25.42 -2.97 -1.53
N LEU A 63 24.23 -2.37 -1.36
CA LEU A 63 23.05 -2.67 -2.15
C LEU A 63 23.00 -1.72 -3.36
N HIS A 64 23.56 -2.16 -4.47
CA HIS A 64 23.66 -1.38 -5.70
C HIS A 64 22.45 -1.65 -6.62
N ASP A 65 21.28 -1.19 -6.22
CA ASP A 65 20.05 -1.25 -7.01
C ASP A 65 19.41 0.14 -7.05
N PRO A 66 19.60 0.90 -8.15
CA PRO A 66 19.13 2.27 -8.24
C PRO A 66 17.60 2.38 -8.22
N ASP A 67 16.86 1.36 -8.74
CA ASP A 67 15.40 1.37 -8.72
C ASP A 67 14.87 1.20 -7.30
N VAL A 68 15.44 0.25 -6.55
CA VAL A 68 15.10 0.05 -5.14
C VAL A 68 15.46 1.29 -4.32
N THR A 69 16.65 1.87 -4.54
CA THR A 69 17.09 3.08 -3.84
C THR A 69 16.15 4.26 -4.10
N THR A 70 15.79 4.47 -5.36
CA THR A 70 14.85 5.53 -5.75
C THR A 70 13.47 5.29 -5.15
N TYR A 71 12.96 4.06 -5.23
CA TYR A 71 11.67 3.71 -4.67
C TYR A 71 11.58 4.00 -3.16
N VAL A 72 12.58 3.58 -2.40
CA VAL A 72 12.61 3.79 -0.96
C VAL A 72 12.74 5.27 -0.60
N ALA A 73 13.46 6.07 -1.38
CA ALA A 73 13.52 7.51 -1.19
C ALA A 73 12.14 8.17 -1.42
N HIS A 74 11.41 7.76 -2.46
CA HIS A 74 10.03 8.21 -2.69
C HIS A 74 9.10 7.78 -1.55
N LEU A 75 9.21 6.54 -1.06
CA LEU A 75 8.44 6.05 0.08
C LEU A 75 8.62 6.93 1.31
N LEU A 76 9.86 7.34 1.62
CA LEU A 76 10.15 8.26 2.73
C LEU A 76 9.51 9.63 2.50
N CYS A 77 9.51 10.15 1.27
CA CYS A 77 8.84 11.40 0.93
C CYS A 77 7.32 11.29 1.13
N GLU A 78 6.69 10.25 0.63
CA GLU A 78 5.25 10.03 0.79
C GLU A 78 4.88 9.93 2.27
N PHE A 79 5.58 9.10 3.03
CA PHE A 79 5.24 8.82 4.42
C PHE A 79 5.76 9.88 5.41
N SER A 80 6.44 10.91 4.91
CA SER A 80 6.65 12.14 5.69
C SER A 80 5.32 12.89 5.97
N GLN A 81 4.28 12.58 5.19
CA GLN A 81 2.91 13.07 5.36
C GLN A 81 2.05 11.97 6.00
N SER A 82 1.48 12.25 7.16
CA SER A 82 0.73 11.25 7.95
C SER A 82 -0.53 10.74 7.24
N ASP A 83 -1.17 11.55 6.41
CA ASP A 83 -2.34 11.17 5.62
C ASP A 83 -2.02 10.10 4.56
N LYS A 84 -0.78 10.07 4.08
CA LYS A 84 -0.29 9.05 3.15
C LYS A 84 0.00 7.72 3.84
N LEU A 85 0.42 7.76 5.10
CA LEU A 85 0.66 6.56 5.91
C LEU A 85 -0.65 5.81 6.21
N TYR A 86 -1.75 6.53 6.46
CA TYR A 86 -3.07 5.99 6.80
C TYR A 86 -4.10 6.25 5.69
N LYS A 87 -3.72 6.02 4.45
CA LYS A 87 -4.58 6.30 3.28
C LYS A 87 -5.68 5.27 3.05
N VAL A 88 -5.51 4.03 3.58
CA VAL A 88 -6.52 2.97 3.45
C VAL A 88 -7.71 3.29 4.33
N ARG A 89 -8.92 3.15 3.78
CA ARG A 89 -10.16 3.46 4.45
C ARG A 89 -11.10 2.28 4.45
N ASP A 90 -11.86 2.12 5.53
CA ASP A 90 -12.96 1.16 5.60
C ASP A 90 -14.19 1.63 4.80
N GLU A 91 -15.24 0.82 4.76
CA GLU A 91 -16.49 1.12 4.04
C GLU A 91 -17.19 2.38 4.56
N VAL A 92 -16.90 2.80 5.80
CA VAL A 92 -17.48 3.98 6.45
C VAL A 92 -16.57 5.21 6.27
N GLY A 93 -15.41 5.04 5.63
CA GLY A 93 -14.44 6.11 5.35
C GLY A 93 -13.45 6.38 6.49
N ARG A 94 -13.37 5.52 7.51
CA ARG A 94 -12.40 5.64 8.60
C ARG A 94 -11.05 5.05 8.17
N PRO A 95 -9.93 5.64 8.59
CA PRO A 95 -8.62 5.08 8.28
C PRO A 95 -8.46 3.69 8.92
N ILE A 96 -7.93 2.75 8.15
CA ILE A 96 -7.50 1.45 8.64
C ILE A 96 -6.05 1.58 9.07
N GLU A 97 -5.79 1.43 10.36
CA GLU A 97 -4.46 1.62 10.95
C GLU A 97 -3.79 0.28 11.28
N GLU A 98 -4.59 -0.79 11.46
CA GLU A 98 -4.08 -2.09 11.83
C GLU A 98 -3.67 -2.92 10.61
N LEU A 99 -2.46 -3.50 10.65
CA LEU A 99 -1.93 -4.34 9.58
C LEU A 99 -2.85 -5.51 9.23
N THR A 100 -3.43 -6.15 10.25
CA THR A 100 -4.34 -7.29 10.08
C THR A 100 -5.59 -6.90 9.29
N ASP A 101 -6.15 -5.72 9.60
CA ASP A 101 -7.33 -5.22 8.91
C ASP A 101 -7.01 -4.82 7.46
N MET A 102 -5.83 -4.23 7.22
CA MET A 102 -5.36 -3.95 5.86
C MET A 102 -5.19 -5.26 5.06
N MET A 103 -4.62 -6.29 5.68
CA MET A 103 -4.45 -7.60 5.02
C MET A 103 -5.80 -8.25 4.72
N LEU A 104 -6.76 -8.19 5.64
CA LEU A 104 -8.10 -8.69 5.42
C LEU A 104 -8.80 -7.93 4.28
N ALA A 105 -8.70 -6.61 4.27
CA ALA A 105 -9.27 -5.78 3.21
C ALA A 105 -8.68 -6.10 1.82
N SER A 106 -7.43 -6.56 1.76
CA SER A 106 -6.74 -6.92 0.51
C SER A 106 -7.01 -8.35 0.03
N ASP A 107 -7.78 -9.15 0.78
CA ASP A 107 -8.12 -10.52 0.38
C ASP A 107 -9.07 -10.48 -0.84
N PRO A 108 -8.76 -11.17 -1.96
CA PRO A 108 -9.57 -11.12 -3.17
C PRO A 108 -10.92 -11.85 -3.04
N VAL A 109 -11.06 -12.72 -2.02
CA VAL A 109 -12.27 -13.54 -1.82
C VAL A 109 -13.16 -12.95 -0.72
N HIS A 110 -12.55 -12.49 0.37
CA HIS A 110 -13.26 -12.06 1.58
C HIS A 110 -13.06 -10.58 1.89
N GLY A 111 -12.14 -9.92 1.17
CA GLY A 111 -11.81 -8.51 1.39
C GLY A 111 -12.75 -7.55 0.67
N SER A 112 -12.49 -6.27 0.86
CA SER A 112 -13.27 -5.18 0.26
C SER A 112 -12.68 -4.67 -1.06
N ALA A 113 -11.59 -5.26 -1.56
CA ALA A 113 -10.98 -4.87 -2.82
C ALA A 113 -11.91 -5.22 -4.00
N PRO A 114 -12.45 -4.22 -4.74
CA PRO A 114 -13.50 -4.45 -5.72
C PRO A 114 -12.98 -5.05 -7.04
N ASN A 115 -11.68 -4.97 -7.29
CA ASN A 115 -11.02 -5.43 -8.52
C ASN A 115 -9.52 -5.66 -8.29
N PHE A 116 -8.85 -6.21 -9.30
CA PHE A 116 -7.41 -6.51 -9.26
C PHE A 116 -6.53 -5.27 -9.03
N ASP A 117 -6.90 -4.12 -9.59
CA ASP A 117 -6.11 -2.89 -9.42
C ASP A 117 -6.19 -2.39 -7.98
N ALA A 118 -7.37 -2.48 -7.35
CA ALA A 118 -7.56 -2.15 -5.95
C ALA A 118 -6.81 -3.12 -5.03
N GLU A 119 -6.83 -4.42 -5.33
CA GLU A 119 -6.03 -5.41 -4.62
C GLU A 119 -4.54 -5.09 -4.71
N ARG A 120 -4.03 -4.86 -5.93
CA ARG A 120 -2.63 -4.49 -6.16
C ARG A 120 -2.24 -3.23 -5.39
N ALA A 121 -3.05 -2.17 -5.48
CA ALA A 121 -2.79 -0.91 -4.79
C ALA A 121 -2.76 -1.10 -3.26
N LEU A 122 -3.66 -1.91 -2.72
CA LEU A 122 -3.72 -2.21 -1.31
C LEU A 122 -2.54 -3.07 -0.85
N ARG A 123 -2.17 -4.10 -1.63
CA ARG A 123 -0.98 -4.91 -1.38
C ARG A 123 0.30 -4.08 -1.42
N LYS A 124 0.43 -3.19 -2.42
CA LYS A 124 1.54 -2.24 -2.48
C LYS A 124 1.63 -1.41 -1.20
N HIS A 125 0.52 -0.85 -0.76
CA HIS A 125 0.47 -0.04 0.47
C HIS A 125 0.84 -0.85 1.72
N ILE A 126 0.38 -2.10 1.85
CA ILE A 126 0.78 -2.97 2.97
C ILE A 126 2.30 -3.21 2.97
N GLY A 127 2.89 -3.46 1.80
CA GLY A 127 4.34 -3.59 1.65
C GLY A 127 5.08 -2.33 2.09
N ASP A 128 4.63 -1.18 1.61
CA ASP A 128 5.16 0.15 1.93
C ASP A 128 5.08 0.44 3.43
N TYR A 129 3.91 0.23 4.03
CA TYR A 129 3.66 0.42 5.46
C TYR A 129 4.54 -0.49 6.32
N ALA A 130 4.63 -1.76 5.96
CA ALA A 130 5.43 -2.74 6.69
C ALA A 130 6.92 -2.40 6.62
N LEU A 131 7.43 -2.07 5.44
CA LEU A 131 8.83 -1.67 5.22
C LEU A 131 9.18 -0.41 6.02
N PHE A 132 8.36 0.62 5.91
CA PHE A 132 8.55 1.89 6.61
C PHE A 132 8.50 1.71 8.13
N THR A 133 7.48 1.01 8.62
CA THR A 133 7.30 0.80 10.08
C THR A 133 8.45 -0.03 10.65
N ALA A 134 8.84 -1.12 10.00
CA ALA A 134 9.93 -1.97 10.45
C ALA A 134 11.29 -1.25 10.44
N GLY A 135 11.56 -0.41 9.45
CA GLY A 135 12.83 0.30 9.32
C GLY A 135 12.93 1.58 10.14
N MET A 136 11.87 2.38 10.15
CA MET A 136 11.88 3.69 10.79
C MET A 136 11.40 3.66 12.24
N TYR A 137 10.61 2.65 12.65
CA TYR A 137 10.01 2.56 13.98
C TYR A 137 10.12 1.15 14.59
N PRO A 138 11.31 0.50 14.62
CA PRO A 138 11.47 -0.86 15.14
C PRO A 138 11.02 -0.99 16.61
N GLU A 139 11.09 0.10 17.39
CA GLU A 139 10.58 0.15 18.76
C GLU A 139 9.05 0.07 18.85
N ALA A 140 8.31 0.40 17.80
CA ALA A 140 6.85 0.23 17.78
C ALA A 140 6.47 -1.26 17.86
N SER A 141 7.31 -2.12 17.27
CA SER A 141 7.13 -3.58 17.27
C SER A 141 7.69 -4.27 18.53
N SER A 142 8.16 -3.51 19.53
CA SER A 142 8.69 -4.07 20.76
C SER A 142 7.60 -4.75 21.60
N SER A 143 7.96 -5.84 22.30
CA SER A 143 7.03 -6.65 23.09
C SER A 143 6.21 -5.85 24.11
N VAL A 144 6.81 -4.81 24.71
CA VAL A 144 6.16 -4.00 25.75
C VAL A 144 5.02 -3.13 25.17
N ARG A 145 5.22 -2.57 23.99
CA ARG A 145 4.19 -1.74 23.34
C ARG A 145 3.13 -2.57 22.64
N ARG A 146 3.51 -3.72 22.07
CA ARG A 146 2.65 -4.65 21.36
C ARG A 146 1.45 -5.10 22.19
N HIS A 147 1.67 -5.47 23.46
CA HIS A 147 0.58 -5.92 24.35
C HIS A 147 -0.46 -4.85 24.65
N ARG A 148 -0.10 -3.57 24.53
CA ARG A 148 -1.01 -2.46 24.85
C ARG A 148 -1.84 -1.97 23.66
N ARG A 149 -1.42 -2.27 22.42
CA ARG A 149 -2.00 -1.64 21.22
C ARG A 149 -2.25 -2.59 20.05
N HIS A 150 -2.20 -3.90 20.25
CA HIS A 150 -2.30 -4.91 19.18
C HIS A 150 -1.36 -4.66 17.98
N GLN A 151 -0.20 -4.05 18.24
CA GLN A 151 0.76 -3.73 17.19
C GLN A 151 1.47 -5.00 16.70
N PRO A 152 1.71 -5.12 15.38
CA PRO A 152 2.37 -6.28 14.82
C PRO A 152 3.82 -6.40 15.31
N SER A 153 4.30 -7.61 15.44
CA SER A 153 5.71 -7.91 15.69
C SER A 153 6.55 -7.59 14.44
N LEU A 154 7.86 -7.45 14.62
CA LEU A 154 8.78 -7.27 13.50
C LEU A 154 8.67 -8.44 12.50
N GLY A 155 8.53 -9.68 12.99
CA GLY A 155 8.35 -10.85 12.11
C GLY A 155 7.06 -10.80 11.28
N GLU A 156 5.94 -10.35 11.88
CA GLU A 156 4.68 -10.17 11.18
C GLU A 156 4.77 -9.05 10.12
N LEU A 157 5.44 -7.94 10.43
CA LEU A 157 5.71 -6.87 9.46
C LEU A 157 6.54 -7.39 8.28
N ILE A 158 7.63 -8.11 8.56
CA ILE A 158 8.49 -8.68 7.50
C ILE A 158 7.68 -9.64 6.63
N GLN A 159 6.94 -10.55 7.23
CA GLN A 159 6.16 -11.52 6.48
C GLN A 159 5.09 -10.86 5.62
N ALA A 160 4.30 -9.94 6.20
CA ALA A 160 3.25 -9.23 5.49
C ALA A 160 3.81 -8.36 4.35
N GLY A 161 4.93 -7.67 4.58
CA GLY A 161 5.58 -6.82 3.59
C GLY A 161 6.14 -7.62 2.42
N LYS A 162 6.90 -8.68 2.69
CA LYS A 162 7.44 -9.59 1.65
C LYS A 162 6.34 -10.22 0.82
N GLN A 163 5.33 -10.79 1.47
CA GLN A 163 4.21 -11.40 0.79
C GLN A 163 3.45 -10.39 -0.09
N SER A 164 3.24 -9.19 0.42
CA SER A 164 2.52 -8.15 -0.31
C SER A 164 3.29 -7.69 -1.55
N TYR A 165 4.57 -7.41 -1.45
CA TYR A 165 5.39 -7.07 -2.61
C TYR A 165 5.53 -8.23 -3.60
N PHE A 166 5.63 -9.47 -3.10
CA PHE A 166 5.61 -10.64 -3.97
C PHE A 166 4.31 -10.71 -4.77
N ILE A 167 3.15 -10.52 -4.13
CA ILE A 167 1.85 -10.50 -4.82
C ILE A 167 1.82 -9.37 -5.85
N VAL A 168 2.27 -8.16 -5.50
CA VAL A 168 2.35 -7.02 -6.45
C VAL A 168 3.22 -7.36 -7.66
N SER A 169 4.31 -8.09 -7.48
CA SER A 169 5.19 -8.52 -8.59
C SER A 169 4.54 -9.52 -9.56
N GLN A 170 3.45 -10.18 -9.14
CA GLN A 170 2.70 -11.09 -10.01
C GLN A 170 1.75 -10.36 -10.97
N PHE A 171 1.47 -9.08 -10.70
CA PHE A 171 0.76 -8.20 -11.62
C PHE A 171 1.74 -7.68 -12.67
N ASN A 172 2.06 -8.52 -13.66
CA ASN A 172 3.11 -8.29 -14.66
C ASN A 172 2.56 -8.10 -16.07
N LEU A 173 1.33 -7.62 -16.19
CA LEU A 173 0.65 -7.38 -17.47
C LEU A 173 0.30 -5.89 -17.61
N PHE A 174 0.17 -5.43 -18.85
CA PHE A 174 -0.22 -4.08 -19.23
C PHE A 174 0.70 -3.02 -18.59
N GLU A 175 0.11 -2.00 -17.98
CA GLU A 175 0.84 -0.89 -17.34
C GLU A 175 1.74 -1.32 -16.16
N TYR A 176 1.51 -2.50 -15.58
CA TYR A 176 2.25 -3.00 -14.43
C TYR A 176 3.50 -3.80 -14.79
N GLU A 177 3.66 -4.18 -16.07
CA GLU A 177 4.79 -5.01 -16.53
C GLU A 177 6.15 -4.41 -16.17
N GLN A 178 6.30 -3.10 -16.28
CA GLN A 178 7.57 -2.42 -16.01
C GLN A 178 7.90 -2.33 -14.52
N GLU A 179 6.90 -2.28 -13.65
CA GLU A 179 7.07 -2.16 -12.20
C GLU A 179 7.21 -3.53 -11.50
N ALA A 180 6.65 -4.58 -12.05
CA ALA A 180 6.64 -5.91 -11.45
C ALA A 180 8.03 -6.42 -11.04
N PRO A 181 9.11 -6.26 -11.85
CA PRO A 181 10.46 -6.69 -11.46
C PRO A 181 11.02 -5.92 -10.24
N LEU A 182 10.66 -4.66 -10.07
CA LEU A 182 11.06 -3.88 -8.89
C LEU A 182 10.46 -4.47 -7.62
N PHE A 183 9.16 -4.82 -7.64
CA PHE A 183 8.51 -5.40 -6.47
C PHE A 183 9.00 -6.81 -6.14
N ALA A 184 9.42 -7.59 -7.15
CA ALA A 184 10.10 -8.86 -6.90
C ALA A 184 11.41 -8.64 -6.14
N ARG A 185 12.26 -7.70 -6.58
CA ARG A 185 13.52 -7.37 -5.88
C ARG A 185 13.29 -6.80 -4.49
N LEU A 186 12.26 -5.96 -4.30
CA LEU A 186 11.88 -5.45 -2.98
C LEU A 186 11.45 -6.57 -2.04
N SER A 187 10.68 -7.55 -2.52
CA SER A 187 10.32 -8.74 -1.74
C SER A 187 11.54 -9.56 -1.34
N ASP A 188 12.44 -9.84 -2.29
CA ASP A 188 13.64 -10.66 -2.06
C ASP A 188 14.63 -10.00 -1.10
N SER A 189 14.79 -8.69 -1.21
CA SER A 189 15.74 -7.91 -0.40
C SER A 189 15.09 -7.16 0.78
N PHE A 190 13.88 -7.55 1.18
CA PHE A 190 13.06 -6.80 2.14
C PHE A 190 13.78 -6.51 3.46
N GLU A 191 14.42 -7.53 4.05
CA GLU A 191 15.17 -7.39 5.30
C GLU A 191 16.39 -6.46 5.13
N ARG A 192 17.05 -6.51 3.97
CA ARG A 192 18.16 -5.57 3.66
C ARG A 192 17.62 -4.15 3.52
N CYS A 193 16.44 -3.97 2.93
CA CYS A 193 15.80 -2.67 2.85
C CYS A 193 15.45 -2.11 4.23
N ILE A 194 14.97 -2.96 5.17
CA ILE A 194 14.75 -2.57 6.57
C ILE A 194 16.06 -2.09 7.22
N LEU A 195 17.15 -2.85 7.05
CA LEU A 195 18.45 -2.45 7.59
C LEU A 195 18.91 -1.10 7.00
N GLY A 196 18.72 -0.89 5.70
CA GLY A 196 19.01 0.38 5.05
C GLY A 196 18.22 1.55 5.63
N LEU A 197 16.92 1.37 5.86
CA LEU A 197 16.08 2.37 6.51
C LEU A 197 16.49 2.64 7.96
N THR A 198 16.92 1.61 8.69
CA THR A 198 17.46 1.78 10.04
C THR A 198 18.70 2.67 10.03
N LEU A 199 19.62 2.47 9.06
CA LEU A 199 20.80 3.32 8.89
C LEU A 199 20.43 4.76 8.49
N VAL A 200 19.43 4.93 7.62
CA VAL A 200 18.89 6.26 7.29
C VAL A 200 18.35 6.95 8.54
N ARG A 201 17.59 6.24 9.36
CA ARG A 201 17.06 6.76 10.61
C ARG A 201 18.17 7.19 11.57
N GLU A 202 19.21 6.39 11.72
CA GLU A 202 20.35 6.71 12.57
C GLU A 202 21.09 7.97 12.08
N GLU A 203 21.23 8.12 10.78
CA GLU A 203 21.85 9.30 10.16
C GLU A 203 21.02 10.58 10.34
N MET A 204 19.68 10.45 10.40
CA MET A 204 18.79 11.56 10.71
C MET A 204 18.90 12.05 12.16
N GLY A 205 19.62 11.31 13.02
CA GLY A 205 19.85 11.66 14.43
C GLY A 205 18.69 11.30 15.37
N PRO A 206 18.89 11.44 16.69
CA PRO A 206 17.88 11.11 17.69
C PRO A 206 16.69 12.04 17.54
N ARG A 207 15.60 11.53 16.99
CA ARG A 207 14.33 12.25 16.95
C ARG A 207 13.68 12.20 18.32
N LYS A 208 13.16 13.36 18.78
CA LYS A 208 12.03 13.35 19.70
C LYS A 208 10.98 12.43 19.08
N PRO A 209 10.40 11.47 19.81
CA PRO A 209 9.39 10.59 19.25
C PRO A 209 8.33 11.46 18.59
N LEU A 210 8.08 11.26 17.30
CA LEU A 210 6.93 11.84 16.64
C LEU A 210 5.74 11.32 17.45
N MET A 211 5.10 12.21 18.20
CA MET A 211 3.88 11.85 18.89
C MET A 211 2.88 11.48 17.80
N LEU A 212 2.57 10.20 17.66
CA LEU A 212 1.37 9.78 16.97
C LEU A 212 0.23 10.63 17.53
N PRO A 213 -0.60 11.22 16.69
CA PRO A 213 -1.70 12.06 17.17
C PRO A 213 -2.50 11.25 18.20
N PRO A 214 -2.99 11.91 19.28
CA PRO A 214 -3.78 11.24 20.29
C PRO A 214 -4.99 10.62 19.59
N GLN A 215 -5.13 9.30 19.75
CA GLN A 215 -6.31 8.60 19.27
C GLN A 215 -7.51 9.21 19.99
N VAL A 216 -8.40 9.82 19.25
CA VAL A 216 -9.68 10.34 19.76
C VAL A 216 -10.53 9.11 20.04
N ASN A 217 -10.77 8.85 21.32
CA ASN A 217 -11.76 7.86 21.78
C ASN A 217 -13.16 8.25 21.33
#